data_b7c2b25c4be6d8f82e5303b300b2c406
#
_entry.id   b7c2b25c4be6d8f82e5303b300b2c406
#
_cell.length_a   1.000
_cell.length_b   1.000
_cell.length_c   1.000
_cell.angle_alpha   90.00
_cell.angle_beta   90.00
_cell.angle_gamma   90.00
#
_symmetry.space_group_name_H-M   'P 1'
#
loop_
_entity.id
_entity.type
_entity.pdbx_description
1 polymer ?
#
loop_
_entity_poly.entity_id
_entity_poly.type
_entity_poly.pdbx_seq_one_letter_code
_entity_poly.pdbx_strand_id
1 'polypeptide(L)'
;MEGAVSGFRPGIAAAIPALRRYARALTRDAELADDLVQDTLVRALRAEHLFHGGDIRSWLYTILTNLNRNRLRSLARRPAQQAIGENDAADMAGPEAGARDIERALASLVEDQRAALLLVVLEGLSYREVAEVQAFQSGP
;
A
#
# COMPACT_ATOMS: atom_id res chain seq x y z
N MET A 1 10.23 29.13 11.78
CA MET A 1 9.98 28.86 11.63
C MET A 1 9.61 28.16 11.13
N GLU A 2 9.64 27.96 11.25
CA GLU A 2 9.35 27.44 10.94
C GLU A 2 8.73 26.71 10.79
N GLY A 3 8.77 26.69 11.32
CA GLY A 3 8.22 25.87 11.52
C GLY A 3 7.20 25.47 10.98
N ALA A 4 6.76 25.94 11.18
CA ALA A 4 5.65 25.65 10.70
C ALA A 4 5.80 25.04 9.52
N VAL A 5 6.69 25.49 9.05
CA VAL A 5 6.96 25.02 8.09
C VAL A 5 6.81 23.74 7.96
N SER A 6 6.98 23.33 8.78
CA SER A 6 6.84 22.00 8.78
C SER A 6 5.43 21.67 8.96
N GLY A 7 4.56 22.39 8.53
CA GLY A 7 3.19 22.07 8.72
C GLY A 7 2.78 20.78 8.09
N PHE A 8 1.64 20.29 8.50
CA PHE A 8 1.10 19.03 8.02
C PHE A 8 0.90 19.06 6.50
N ARG A 9 0.18 20.04 6.02
CA ARG A 9 -0.12 20.07 4.59
C ARG A 9 1.09 20.29 3.71
N PRO A 10 2.01 21.19 4.06
CA PRO A 10 3.22 21.28 3.29
C PRO A 10 4.03 20.00 3.30
N GLY A 11 3.99 19.27 4.42
CA GLY A 11 4.68 17.99 4.50
C GLY A 11 4.09 16.96 3.55
N ILE A 12 2.76 16.95 3.46
CA ILE A 12 2.09 16.07 2.53
C ILE A 12 2.49 16.41 1.11
N ALA A 13 2.45 17.70 0.77
CA ALA A 13 2.77 18.10 -0.58
C ALA A 13 4.20 17.72 -0.95
N ALA A 14 5.11 17.87 0.00
CA ALA A 14 6.50 17.53 -0.25
C ALA A 14 6.70 16.03 -0.45
N ALA A 15 5.82 15.21 0.09
CA ALA A 15 5.94 13.78 -0.01
C ALA A 15 5.34 13.20 -1.29
N ILE A 16 4.57 13.98 -2.03
CA ILE A 16 3.88 13.45 -3.19
C ILE A 16 4.80 12.78 -4.21
N PRO A 17 5.95 13.35 -4.57
CA PRO A 17 6.79 12.64 -5.54
C PRO A 17 7.25 11.27 -5.03
N ALA A 18 7.56 11.17 -3.75
CA ALA A 18 7.99 9.90 -3.19
C ALA A 18 6.84 8.91 -3.17
N LEU A 19 5.65 9.37 -2.84
CA LEU A 19 4.48 8.50 -2.83
C LEU A 19 4.20 7.96 -4.24
N ARG A 20 4.33 8.81 -5.24
CA ARG A 20 4.10 8.37 -6.61
C ARG A 20 5.12 7.35 -7.04
N ARG A 21 6.38 7.58 -6.70
CA ARG A 21 7.44 6.65 -7.05
C ARG A 21 7.19 5.29 -6.42
N TYR A 22 6.87 5.30 -5.15
CA TYR A 22 6.61 4.07 -4.42
C TYR A 22 5.38 3.35 -5.00
N ALA A 23 4.30 4.10 -5.23
CA ALA A 23 3.07 3.50 -5.73
C ALA A 23 3.27 2.88 -7.12
N ARG A 24 4.04 3.53 -7.97
CA ARG A 24 4.29 2.99 -9.29
C ARG A 24 5.11 1.71 -9.23
N ALA A 25 6.12 1.69 -8.37
CA ALA A 25 6.92 0.49 -8.21
C ALA A 25 6.11 -0.64 -7.60
N LEU A 26 5.21 -0.29 -6.68
CA LEU A 26 4.42 -1.28 -5.99
C LEU A 26 3.38 -1.91 -6.90
N THR A 27 2.70 -1.10 -7.69
CA THR A 27 1.61 -1.59 -8.54
C THR A 27 2.04 -1.92 -9.96
N ARG A 28 3.09 -1.29 -10.42
CA ARG A 28 3.55 -1.42 -11.80
C ARG A 28 2.47 -1.02 -12.80
N ASP A 29 1.64 -0.08 -12.42
CA ASP A 29 0.54 0.40 -13.23
C ASP A 29 0.36 1.87 -12.91
N ALA A 30 0.62 2.73 -13.86
CA ALA A 30 0.62 4.18 -13.61
C ALA A 30 -0.74 4.70 -13.18
N GLU A 31 -1.80 4.22 -13.79
CA GLU A 31 -3.12 4.68 -13.43
C GLU A 31 -3.51 4.26 -12.04
N LEU A 32 -3.26 3.01 -11.72
CA LEU A 32 -3.56 2.49 -10.41
C LEU A 32 -2.73 3.19 -9.36
N ALA A 33 -1.47 3.46 -9.68
CA ALA A 33 -0.60 4.15 -8.74
C ALA A 33 -1.15 5.54 -8.45
N ASP A 34 -1.60 6.26 -9.47
CA ASP A 34 -2.15 7.58 -9.27
C ASP A 34 -3.41 7.53 -8.40
N ASP A 35 -4.24 6.53 -8.60
CA ASP A 35 -5.43 6.37 -7.78
C ASP A 35 -5.07 6.11 -6.33
N LEU A 36 -4.07 5.29 -6.10
CA LEU A 36 -3.64 5.00 -4.75
C LEU A 36 -3.07 6.24 -4.06
N VAL A 37 -2.31 7.03 -4.80
CA VAL A 37 -1.76 8.25 -4.23
C VAL A 37 -2.88 9.22 -3.88
N GLN A 38 -3.83 9.40 -4.78
CA GLN A 38 -4.96 10.28 -4.50
C GLN A 38 -5.72 9.83 -3.27
N ASP A 39 -6.00 8.54 -3.19
CA ASP A 39 -6.75 8.01 -2.07
C ASP A 39 -5.96 8.19 -0.77
N THR A 40 -4.65 8.00 -0.84
CA THR A 40 -3.80 8.20 0.32
C THR A 40 -3.88 9.65 0.79
N LEU A 41 -3.83 10.58 -0.15
CA LEU A 41 -3.87 12.00 0.21
C LEU A 41 -5.20 12.38 0.83
N VAL A 42 -6.28 11.87 0.28
CA VAL A 42 -7.60 12.15 0.83
C VAL A 42 -7.70 11.62 2.25
N ARG A 43 -7.26 10.39 2.46
CA ARG A 43 -7.34 9.82 3.79
C ARG A 43 -6.44 10.54 4.77
N ALA A 44 -5.27 10.95 4.31
CA ALA A 44 -4.34 11.66 5.17
C ALA A 44 -4.95 12.99 5.62
N LEU A 45 -5.56 13.70 4.68
CA LEU A 45 -6.16 14.99 5.03
C LEU A 45 -7.32 14.81 6.00
N ARG A 46 -8.09 13.77 5.82
CA ARG A 46 -9.20 13.51 6.72
C ARG A 46 -8.73 13.06 8.09
N ALA A 47 -7.55 12.48 8.17
CA ALA A 47 -7.02 11.98 9.42
C ALA A 47 -5.99 12.90 10.03
N GLU A 48 -5.97 14.14 9.60
CA GLU A 48 -4.99 15.09 10.11
C GLU A 48 -4.95 15.12 11.62
N HIS A 49 -6.11 15.03 12.24
CA HIS A 49 -6.19 15.08 13.69
C HIS A 49 -5.55 13.86 14.37
N LEU A 50 -5.26 12.81 13.60
CA LEU A 50 -4.63 11.65 14.17
C LEU A 50 -3.12 11.69 14.04
N PHE A 51 -2.59 12.65 13.30
CA PHE A 51 -1.15 12.74 13.12
C PHE A 51 -0.57 13.51 14.29
N HIS A 52 0.27 12.87 15.06
CA HIS A 52 0.82 13.48 16.26
C HIS A 52 2.29 13.85 16.13
N GLY A 53 2.71 14.14 14.94
CA GLY A 53 4.09 14.49 14.73
C GLY A 53 4.89 13.30 14.27
N GLY A 54 6.16 13.46 14.15
CA GLY A 54 6.99 12.39 13.63
C GLY A 54 7.15 12.51 12.14
N ASP A 55 7.53 11.40 11.53
CA ASP A 55 7.85 11.41 10.11
C ASP A 55 6.59 11.25 9.28
N ILE A 56 6.19 12.33 8.64
CA ILE A 56 4.98 12.31 7.88
C ILE A 56 5.10 11.38 6.66
N ARG A 57 6.29 11.24 6.10
CA ARG A 57 6.46 10.33 4.97
C ARG A 57 6.16 8.91 5.37
N SER A 58 6.69 8.46 6.51
CA SER A 58 6.42 7.11 6.97
C SER A 58 4.95 6.90 7.24
N TRP A 59 4.29 7.91 7.78
CA TRP A 59 2.87 7.83 8.04
C TRP A 59 2.09 7.67 6.73
N LEU A 60 2.50 8.41 5.71
CA LEU A 60 1.83 8.32 4.41
C LEU A 60 2.10 6.97 3.73
N TYR A 61 3.32 6.46 3.85
CA TYR A 61 3.62 5.14 3.30
C TYR A 61 2.76 4.07 3.96
N THR A 62 2.48 4.22 5.25
CA THR A 62 1.63 3.29 5.96
C THR A 62 0.24 3.30 5.35
N ILE A 63 -0.31 4.48 5.10
CA ILE A 63 -1.63 4.59 4.53
C ILE A 63 -1.67 3.97 3.14
N LEU A 64 -0.71 4.33 2.32
CA LEU A 64 -0.68 3.85 0.94
C LEU A 64 -0.51 2.34 0.87
N THR A 65 0.40 1.80 1.66
CA THR A 65 0.66 0.37 1.66
C THR A 65 -0.58 -0.40 2.12
N ASN A 66 -1.24 0.14 3.14
CA ASN A 66 -2.43 -0.50 3.64
C ASN A 66 -3.57 -0.46 2.61
N LEU A 67 -3.71 0.63 1.90
CA LEU A 67 -4.71 0.73 0.86
C LEU A 67 -4.45 -0.28 -0.25
N ASN A 68 -3.20 -0.41 -0.65
CA ASN A 68 -2.86 -1.35 -1.68
C ASN A 68 -3.12 -2.78 -1.22
N ARG A 69 -2.79 -3.09 0.03
CA ARG A 69 -3.03 -4.40 0.57
C ARG A 69 -4.51 -4.72 0.60
N ASN A 70 -5.32 -3.75 1.01
CA ASN A 70 -6.76 -3.95 1.05
C ASN A 70 -7.31 -4.15 -0.34
N ARG A 71 -6.78 -3.42 -1.32
CA ARG A 71 -7.21 -3.60 -2.70
C ARG A 71 -6.91 -5.01 -3.18
N LEU A 72 -5.72 -5.50 -2.87
CA LEU A 72 -5.35 -6.84 -3.30
C LEU A 72 -6.22 -7.89 -2.62
N ARG A 73 -6.53 -7.70 -1.36
CA ARG A 73 -7.41 -8.61 -0.67
C ARG A 73 -8.78 -8.62 -1.29
N SER A 74 -9.27 -7.44 -1.63
CA SER A 74 -10.59 -7.32 -2.22
C SER A 74 -10.64 -8.03 -3.55
N LEU A 75 -9.61 -7.87 -4.36
CA LEU A 75 -9.55 -8.56 -5.64
C LEU A 75 -9.53 -10.07 -5.45
N ALA A 76 -8.78 -10.54 -4.46
CA ALA A 76 -8.69 -11.96 -4.23
C ALA A 76 -10.00 -12.56 -3.78
N ARG A 77 -10.86 -11.76 -3.18
CA ARG A 77 -12.14 -12.25 -2.71
C ARG A 77 -13.27 -12.03 -3.69
N ARG A 78 -13.00 -11.42 -4.82
CA ARG A 78 -14.06 -11.14 -5.76
C ARG A 78 -14.64 -12.41 -6.34
N PRO A 79 -15.92 -12.38 -6.67
CA PRO A 79 -16.52 -13.54 -7.29
C PRO A 79 -15.85 -13.84 -8.60
N ALA A 80 -15.95 -15.09 -8.99
CA ALA A 80 -15.33 -15.52 -10.21
C ALA A 80 -15.71 -14.68 -11.41
N GLN A 81 -16.93 -14.27 -11.48
CA GLN A 81 -17.33 -13.54 -12.68
C GLN A 81 -16.56 -12.24 -12.84
N GLN A 82 -16.04 -11.71 -11.77
CA GLN A 82 -15.31 -10.50 -11.91
C GLN A 82 -13.92 -10.77 -12.40
N ALA A 83 -13.42 -11.90 -12.11
CA ALA A 83 -12.09 -12.21 -12.50
C ALA A 83 -12.01 -12.87 -13.82
N ILE A 84 -13.10 -13.15 -14.40
CA ILE A 84 -13.10 -13.76 -15.66
C ILE A 84 -12.16 -13.24 -16.65
N GLY A 85 -12.05 -12.10 -16.77
CA GLY A 85 -11.29 -11.61 -17.83
C GLY A 85 -9.95 -12.16 -17.95
N GLU A 86 -9.17 -12.11 -17.02
CA GLU A 86 -7.85 -12.45 -17.20
C GLU A 86 -7.32 -13.64 -16.62
N ASN A 87 -7.69 -13.95 -15.51
CA ASN A 87 -7.07 -15.03 -14.86
C ASN A 87 -7.84 -16.25 -14.79
N ASP A 88 -8.90 -16.27 -15.46
CA ASP A 88 -9.75 -17.39 -15.40
C ASP A 88 -9.03 -18.66 -15.65
N ALA A 89 -8.15 -18.64 -16.54
CA ALA A 89 -7.49 -19.88 -16.87
C ALA A 89 -6.81 -20.46 -15.66
N ALA A 90 -6.12 -19.64 -14.98
CA ALA A 90 -5.40 -20.13 -13.85
C ALA A 90 -6.35 -20.62 -12.81
N ASP A 91 -7.41 -19.94 -12.67
CA ASP A 91 -8.32 -20.32 -11.65
C ASP A 91 -8.98 -21.63 -11.87
N MET A 92 -9.16 -21.93 -13.08
CA MET A 92 -9.83 -23.13 -13.34
C MET A 92 -9.17 -24.24 -12.76
N ALA A 93 -7.93 -24.19 -12.70
CA ALA A 93 -7.20 -25.31 -12.24
C ALA A 93 -7.38 -25.56 -10.79
N GLY A 94 -7.80 -24.62 -10.06
CA GLY A 94 -7.83 -24.80 -8.63
C GLY A 94 -9.16 -25.18 -8.12
N PRO A 95 -9.49 -26.37 -8.17
CA PRO A 95 -10.77 -26.77 -7.68
C PRO A 95 -10.92 -26.69 -6.21
N GLU A 96 -9.87 -26.85 -5.46
CA GLU A 96 -10.04 -26.86 -4.04
C GLU A 96 -9.97 -25.47 -3.46
N ALA A 97 -10.89 -25.17 -2.57
CA ALA A 97 -10.88 -23.90 -1.89
C ALA A 97 -9.61 -23.76 -1.08
N GLY A 98 -9.14 -24.84 -0.53
CA GLY A 98 -7.93 -24.76 0.27
C GLY A 98 -6.73 -24.30 -0.54
N ALA A 99 -6.61 -24.81 -1.75
CA ALA A 99 -5.51 -24.44 -2.59
C ALA A 99 -5.54 -22.96 -2.89
N ARG A 100 -6.71 -22.42 -3.14
CA ARG A 100 -6.81 -21.02 -3.41
C ARG A 100 -6.45 -20.19 -2.20
N ASP A 101 -6.83 -20.62 -1.02
CA ASP A 101 -6.50 -19.90 0.18
C ASP A 101 -5.00 -19.85 0.36
N ILE A 102 -4.32 -20.96 0.08
CA ILE A 102 -2.89 -20.99 0.20
C ILE A 102 -2.24 -20.05 -0.81
N GLU A 103 -2.74 -20.07 -2.03
CA GLU A 103 -2.20 -19.18 -3.04
C GLU A 103 -2.37 -17.73 -2.65
N ARG A 104 -3.52 -17.38 -2.11
CA ARG A 104 -3.73 -16.02 -1.68
C ARG A 104 -2.78 -15.64 -0.57
N ALA A 105 -2.56 -16.55 0.37
CA ALA A 105 -1.66 -16.26 1.47
C ALA A 105 -0.24 -16.05 0.96
N LEU A 106 0.19 -16.89 0.01
CA LEU A 106 1.52 -16.74 -0.54
C LEU A 106 1.66 -15.45 -1.32
N ALA A 107 0.63 -15.11 -2.08
CA ALA A 107 0.68 -13.88 -2.85
C ALA A 107 0.74 -12.68 -1.92
N SER A 108 0.04 -12.74 -0.83
CA SER A 108 0.07 -11.66 0.13
C SER A 108 1.45 -11.51 0.76
N LEU A 109 2.09 -12.64 1.05
CA LEU A 109 3.43 -12.60 1.61
C LEU A 109 4.41 -12.01 0.62
N VAL A 110 4.31 -12.44 -0.62
CA VAL A 110 5.21 -11.92 -1.65
C VAL A 110 5.01 -10.42 -1.80
N GLU A 111 3.77 -9.98 -1.75
CA GLU A 111 3.48 -8.57 -1.90
C GLU A 111 4.04 -7.76 -0.73
N ASP A 112 3.90 -8.28 0.48
CA ASP A 112 4.43 -7.60 1.65
C ASP A 112 5.95 -7.52 1.58
N GLN A 113 6.59 -8.58 1.13
CA GLN A 113 8.04 -8.58 1.02
C GLN A 113 8.49 -7.59 -0.04
N ARG A 114 7.77 -7.51 -1.14
CA ARG A 114 8.11 -6.57 -2.18
C ARG A 114 7.96 -5.14 -1.69
N ALA A 115 6.87 -4.88 -0.96
CA ALA A 115 6.66 -3.55 -0.41
C ALA A 115 7.79 -3.19 0.54
N ALA A 116 8.20 -4.14 1.40
CA ALA A 116 9.27 -3.88 2.33
C ALA A 116 10.57 -3.55 1.59
N LEU A 117 10.86 -4.31 0.57
CA LEU A 117 12.08 -4.10 -0.19
C LEU A 117 12.07 -2.73 -0.85
N LEU A 118 10.94 -2.36 -1.43
CA LEU A 118 10.83 -1.06 -2.09
C LEU A 118 10.99 0.08 -1.10
N LEU A 119 10.43 -0.07 0.09
CA LEU A 119 10.56 0.97 1.09
C LEU A 119 12.02 1.16 1.50
N VAL A 120 12.75 0.07 1.63
CA VAL A 120 14.15 0.18 2.00
C VAL A 120 15.00 0.69 0.84
N VAL A 121 14.88 0.05 -0.30
CA VAL A 121 15.77 0.35 -1.41
C VAL A 121 15.42 1.64 -2.14
N LEU A 122 14.16 1.81 -2.40
CA LEU A 122 13.72 2.96 -3.19
C LEU A 122 13.49 4.19 -2.35
N GLU A 123 12.92 4.01 -1.18
CA GLU A 123 12.56 5.15 -0.35
C GLU A 123 13.49 5.41 0.81
N GLY A 124 14.45 4.54 1.01
CA GLY A 124 15.46 4.79 2.02
C GLY A 124 15.04 4.61 3.47
N LEU A 125 13.99 3.87 3.70
CA LEU A 125 13.55 3.65 5.08
C LEU A 125 14.47 2.67 5.77
N SER A 126 14.59 2.81 7.07
CA SER A 126 15.31 1.84 7.86
C SER A 126 14.44 0.61 8.08
N TYR A 127 15.05 -0.48 8.49
CA TYR A 127 14.29 -1.69 8.77
C TYR A 127 13.24 -1.43 9.84
N ARG A 128 13.57 -0.61 10.83
CA ARG A 128 12.62 -0.30 11.88
C ARG A 128 11.42 0.45 11.31
N GLU A 129 11.69 1.40 10.45
CA GLU A 129 10.60 2.17 9.84
C GLU A 129 9.71 1.27 8.98
N VAL A 130 10.31 0.34 8.26
CA VAL A 130 9.54 -0.58 7.45
C VAL A 130 8.68 -1.46 8.36
N ALA A 131 9.25 -1.91 9.46
CA ALA A 131 8.50 -2.73 10.39
C ALA A 131 7.29 -1.97 10.93
N GLU A 132 7.47 -0.69 11.20
CA GLU A 132 6.36 0.11 11.68
C GLU A 132 5.28 0.28 10.63
N VAL A 133 5.69 0.49 9.39
CA VAL A 133 4.73 0.60 8.30
C VAL A 133 3.92 -0.67 8.18
N GLN A 134 4.58 -1.82 8.22
CA GLN A 134 3.90 -3.07 8.00
C GLN A 134 3.17 -3.60 9.22
N ALA A 135 3.61 -3.22 10.40
CA ALA A 135 2.91 -3.66 11.59
C ALA A 135 1.50 -3.12 11.64
N PHE A 136 1.31 -1.93 11.12
CA PHE A 136 -0.01 -1.33 11.11
C PHE A 136 -0.98 -2.16 10.29
N GLN A 137 -0.47 -2.87 9.31
CA GLN A 137 -1.32 -3.67 8.47
C GLN A 137 -1.71 -4.99 9.10
N SER A 138 -0.96 -5.39 10.09
CA SER A 138 -1.26 -6.63 10.76
C SER A 138 -2.31 -6.44 11.82
N GLY A 139 -2.73 -5.26 12.01
CA GLY A 139 -3.69 -4.99 13.06
C GLY A 139 -4.97 -5.76 12.85
N PRO A 140 -5.75 -5.84 13.84
CA PRO A 140 -6.99 -6.64 13.82
C PRO A 140 -7.99 -6.18 12.81
#